data_5e7e2be38cc25a1d4bd02238a3323b82
#
_entry.id   5e7e2be38cc25a1d4bd02238a3323b82
#
_cell.length_a   1.000
_cell.length_b   1.000
_cell.length_c   1.000
_cell.angle_alpha   90.00
_cell.angle_beta   90.00
_cell.angle_gamma   90.00
#
_symmetry.space_group_name_H-M   'P 1'
#
loop_
_entity.id
_entity.type
_entity.pdbx_description
1 polymer ?
#
loop_
_entity_poly.entity_id
_entity_poly.type
_entity_poly.pdbx_seq_one_letter_code
_entity_poly.pdbx_strand_id
1 'polypeptide(L)'
;MMRIGIVCYPTYGGSGVVATELGIALADKGCEVHFISYKRPVRLGPYHPRTFYHEVSSFEYPLFDFKPYDSALTSKIVDVALHYKLEILHVHYAIPHATIAFLAREILKTKGIYLPIVTTLHGTDITLVGTESSFHPTVEFGINQSDGVTAVSQSLKSDTLESFHIINPIEVIPNFIDFNRFYMKDCKNLRRQFVSDDQK
;
A
#
# COMPACT_ATOMS: atom_id res chain seq x y z
N MET A 1 -5.82 13.25 -16.93
CA MET A 1 -4.68 12.48 -16.34
C MET A 1 -4.99 12.33 -14.87
N MET A 2 -5.19 11.11 -14.38
CA MET A 2 -5.55 10.85 -12.98
C MET A 2 -4.33 10.98 -12.07
N ARG A 3 -4.49 11.63 -10.91
CA ARG A 3 -3.43 11.84 -9.90
C ARG A 3 -3.72 10.95 -8.69
N ILE A 4 -2.84 10.00 -8.46
CA ILE A 4 -3.02 8.91 -7.51
C ILE A 4 -1.99 9.03 -6.39
N GLY A 5 -2.43 9.09 -5.13
CA GLY A 5 -1.56 8.88 -3.99
C GLY A 5 -1.44 7.40 -3.67
N ILE A 6 -0.24 6.87 -3.47
CA ILE A 6 0.00 5.51 -3.00
C ILE A 6 0.70 5.54 -1.65
N VAL A 7 0.08 4.94 -0.64
CA VAL A 7 0.68 4.74 0.69
C VAL A 7 1.03 3.28 0.87
N CYS A 8 2.28 3.00 1.15
CA CYS A 8 2.77 1.63 1.32
C CYS A 8 3.99 1.57 2.23
N TYR A 9 4.30 0.37 2.72
CA TYR A 9 5.59 0.11 3.34
C TYR A 9 6.70 0.09 2.27
N PRO A 10 7.81 0.82 2.47
CA PRO A 10 8.90 0.92 1.48
C PRO A 10 9.87 -0.25 1.53
N THR A 11 9.43 -1.43 1.95
CA THR A 11 10.26 -2.60 2.23
C THR A 11 10.36 -3.56 1.05
N TYR A 12 11.31 -4.51 1.12
CA TYR A 12 11.41 -5.63 0.19
C TYR A 12 10.30 -6.68 0.36
N GLY A 13 9.44 -6.52 1.37
CA GLY A 13 8.28 -7.38 1.60
C GLY A 13 7.27 -7.31 0.44
N GLY A 14 6.45 -8.35 0.32
CA GLY A 14 5.51 -8.53 -0.80
C GLY A 14 4.64 -7.32 -1.09
N SER A 15 4.02 -6.73 -0.05
CA SER A 15 3.12 -5.58 -0.21
C SER A 15 3.81 -4.32 -0.74
N GLY A 16 5.02 -4.01 -0.25
CA GLY A 16 5.79 -2.85 -0.71
C GLY A 16 6.22 -2.99 -2.17
N VAL A 17 6.61 -4.20 -2.58
CA VAL A 17 6.94 -4.52 -3.98
C VAL A 17 5.70 -4.38 -4.85
N VAL A 18 4.57 -5.00 -4.47
CA VAL A 18 3.31 -4.94 -5.23
C VAL A 18 2.83 -3.51 -5.40
N ALA A 19 2.80 -2.72 -4.32
CA ALA A 19 2.40 -1.32 -4.35
C ALA A 19 3.28 -0.49 -5.30
N THR A 20 4.58 -0.72 -5.27
CA THR A 20 5.53 0.02 -6.12
C THR A 20 5.38 -0.35 -7.59
N GLU A 21 5.34 -1.63 -7.91
CA GLU A 21 5.16 -2.12 -9.29
C GLU A 21 3.80 -1.67 -9.85
N LEU A 22 2.73 -1.70 -9.03
CA LEU A 22 1.42 -1.17 -9.43
C LEU A 22 1.48 0.32 -9.77
N GLY A 23 2.12 1.11 -8.91
CA GLY A 23 2.25 2.55 -9.16
C GLY A 23 3.06 2.87 -10.42
N ILE A 24 4.13 2.11 -10.71
CA ILE A 24 4.89 2.23 -11.95
C ILE A 24 4.01 1.87 -13.15
N ALA A 25 3.29 0.74 -13.10
CA ALA A 25 2.40 0.32 -14.17
C ALA A 25 1.25 1.33 -14.44
N LEU A 26 0.74 1.99 -13.40
CA LEU A 26 -0.24 3.07 -13.54
C LEU A 26 0.37 4.32 -14.17
N ALA A 27 1.61 4.64 -13.82
CA ALA A 27 2.35 5.76 -14.40
C ALA A 27 2.65 5.52 -15.89
N ASP A 28 3.00 4.29 -16.28
CA ASP A 28 3.16 3.88 -17.68
C ASP A 28 1.85 4.00 -18.48
N LYS A 29 0.70 3.79 -17.82
CA LYS A 29 -0.63 4.00 -18.40
C LYS A 29 -1.09 5.47 -18.41
N GLY A 30 -0.23 6.40 -17.99
CA GLY A 30 -0.48 7.83 -18.09
C GLY A 30 -1.02 8.48 -16.83
N CYS A 31 -1.11 7.79 -15.70
CA CYS A 31 -1.43 8.40 -14.41
C CYS A 31 -0.21 9.14 -13.84
N GLU A 32 -0.47 10.13 -13.01
CA GLU A 32 0.54 10.75 -12.15
C GLU A 32 0.47 10.10 -10.77
N VAL A 33 1.57 9.52 -10.30
CA VAL A 33 1.60 8.68 -9.10
C VAL A 33 2.51 9.26 -8.03
N HIS A 34 1.97 9.49 -6.85
CA HIS A 34 2.63 10.07 -5.70
C HIS A 34 2.79 9.03 -4.59
N PHE A 35 3.99 8.49 -4.44
CA PHE A 35 4.32 7.57 -3.34
C PHE A 35 4.56 8.35 -2.05
N ILE A 36 3.85 7.98 -0.98
CA ILE A 36 3.95 8.62 0.33
C ILE A 36 4.36 7.57 1.34
N SER A 37 5.58 7.64 1.85
CA SER A 37 6.13 6.69 2.82
C SER A 37 7.36 7.25 3.54
N TYR A 38 7.80 6.61 4.62
CA TYR A 38 8.93 7.07 5.46
C TYR A 38 10.32 6.83 4.84
N LYS A 39 10.40 6.05 3.79
CA LYS A 39 11.60 5.84 2.96
C LYS A 39 11.17 5.65 1.52
N ARG A 40 12.07 5.90 0.58
CA ARG A 40 11.83 5.62 -0.83
C ARG A 40 11.52 4.15 -1.04
N PRO A 41 10.41 3.78 -1.70
CA PRO A 41 10.09 2.39 -2.00
C PRO A 41 11.21 1.69 -2.77
N VAL A 42 11.54 0.49 -2.36
CA VAL A 42 12.74 -0.25 -2.82
C VAL A 42 12.77 -0.46 -4.34
N ARG A 43 11.62 -0.71 -4.93
CA ARG A 43 11.48 -0.94 -6.39
C ARG A 43 11.30 0.35 -7.19
N LEU A 44 11.11 1.48 -6.54
CA LEU A 44 10.99 2.76 -7.21
C LEU A 44 12.38 3.18 -7.72
N GLY A 45 12.60 3.04 -9.01
CA GLY A 45 13.84 3.38 -9.69
C GLY A 45 14.25 4.85 -9.49
N PRO A 46 15.44 5.25 -9.94
CA PRO A 46 15.97 6.59 -9.71
C PRO A 46 15.09 7.67 -10.34
N TYR A 47 14.48 7.39 -11.47
CA TYR A 47 13.65 8.34 -12.21
C TYR A 47 12.55 7.63 -13.01
N HIS A 48 11.35 8.20 -12.94
CA HIS A 48 10.23 7.93 -13.85
C HIS A 48 9.44 9.23 -14.00
N PRO A 49 9.09 9.68 -15.22
CA PRO A 49 8.55 11.02 -15.47
C PRO A 49 7.21 11.33 -14.81
N ARG A 50 6.49 10.31 -14.38
CA ARG A 50 5.16 10.44 -13.74
C ARG A 50 5.08 9.83 -12.35
N THR A 51 6.21 9.51 -11.73
CA THR A 51 6.25 9.06 -10.35
C THR A 51 6.97 10.05 -9.46
N PHE A 52 6.39 10.36 -8.33
CA PHE A 52 6.90 11.30 -7.33
C PHE A 52 6.99 10.60 -5.99
N TYR A 53 8.01 10.94 -5.22
CA TYR A 53 8.19 10.40 -3.88
C TYR A 53 8.12 11.51 -2.85
N HIS A 54 7.33 11.30 -1.81
CA HIS A 54 7.13 12.22 -0.69
C HIS A 54 7.52 11.52 0.60
N GLU A 55 8.60 11.96 1.19
CA GLU A 55 9.08 11.39 2.44
C GLU A 55 8.25 11.87 3.63
N VAL A 56 7.85 10.91 4.46
CA VAL A 56 7.21 11.14 5.75
C VAL A 56 8.28 11.17 6.81
N SER A 57 8.61 12.35 7.30
CA SER A 57 9.50 12.54 8.44
C SER A 57 8.68 12.79 9.70
N SER A 58 8.98 12.09 10.78
CA SER A 58 8.40 12.35 12.09
C SER A 58 9.36 13.19 12.92
N PHE A 59 8.83 14.20 13.58
CA PHE A 59 9.59 14.99 14.55
C PHE A 59 9.91 14.14 15.77
N GLU A 60 11.17 14.14 16.21
CA GLU A 60 11.60 13.49 17.45
C GLU A 60 11.45 14.48 18.60
N TYR A 61 10.57 14.15 19.54
CA TYR A 61 10.37 14.91 20.75
C TYR A 61 10.67 14.06 21.98
N PRO A 62 11.52 14.52 22.91
CA PRO A 62 12.02 13.66 23.99
C PRO A 62 10.95 13.06 24.91
N LEU A 63 9.76 13.66 24.98
CA LEU A 63 8.64 13.15 25.79
C LEU A 63 7.78 12.10 25.04
N PHE A 64 8.08 11.81 23.78
CA PHE A 64 7.38 10.77 23.04
C PHE A 64 8.15 9.45 23.13
N ASP A 65 7.67 8.51 23.92
CA ASP A 65 8.19 7.15 23.95
C ASP A 65 8.08 6.46 22.58
N PHE A 66 7.02 6.79 21.84
CA PHE A 66 6.78 6.29 20.48
C PHE A 66 6.72 7.45 19.48
N LYS A 67 7.38 7.28 18.33
CA LYS A 67 7.33 8.26 17.25
C LYS A 67 5.89 8.37 16.74
N PRO A 68 5.31 9.57 16.62
CA PRO A 68 3.93 9.76 16.15
C PRO A 68 3.83 9.61 14.63
N TYR A 69 4.17 8.42 14.13
CA TYR A 69 4.19 8.12 12.70
C TYR A 69 2.83 8.34 12.02
N ASP A 70 1.76 7.92 12.68
CA ASP A 70 0.40 8.03 12.15
C ASP A 70 0.01 9.49 11.91
N SER A 71 0.32 10.36 12.86
CA SER A 71 0.07 11.81 12.72
C SER A 71 0.93 12.45 11.63
N ALA A 72 2.20 12.03 11.53
CA ALA A 72 3.11 12.53 10.50
C ALA A 72 2.66 12.10 9.09
N LEU A 73 2.27 10.83 8.93
CA LEU A 73 1.77 10.30 7.65
C LEU A 73 0.43 10.95 7.28
N THR A 74 -0.50 11.10 8.24
CA THR A 74 -1.77 11.83 8.02
C THR A 74 -1.52 13.22 7.47
N SER A 75 -0.66 14.01 8.14
CA SER A 75 -0.32 15.37 7.71
C SER A 75 0.33 15.40 6.33
N LYS A 76 1.23 14.47 6.05
CA LYS A 76 1.88 14.37 4.73
C LYS A 76 0.87 14.01 3.63
N ILE A 77 -0.08 13.12 3.88
CA ILE A 77 -1.15 12.79 2.91
C ILE A 77 -1.97 14.05 2.60
N VAL A 78 -2.36 14.80 3.64
CA VAL A 78 -3.12 16.05 3.46
C VAL A 78 -2.33 17.07 2.64
N ASP A 79 -1.06 17.30 2.95
CA ASP A 79 -0.20 18.23 2.21
C ASP A 79 -0.06 17.85 0.73
N VAL A 80 0.24 16.57 0.45
CA VAL A 80 0.38 16.05 -0.91
C VAL A 80 -0.94 16.16 -1.67
N ALA A 81 -2.05 15.79 -1.02
CA ALA A 81 -3.38 15.87 -1.64
C ALA A 81 -3.76 17.29 -2.02
N LEU A 82 -3.48 18.27 -1.15
CA LEU A 82 -3.75 19.69 -1.43
C LEU A 82 -2.85 20.24 -2.53
N HIS A 83 -1.55 19.99 -2.43
CA HIS A 83 -0.56 20.57 -3.34
C HIS A 83 -0.69 20.01 -4.76
N TYR A 84 -0.78 18.69 -4.88
CA TYR A 84 -0.84 17.99 -6.17
C TYR A 84 -2.28 17.69 -6.63
N LYS A 85 -3.29 18.05 -5.83
CA LYS A 85 -4.72 17.83 -6.14
C LYS A 85 -5.00 16.37 -6.45
N LEU A 86 -4.63 15.49 -5.53
CA LEU A 86 -4.88 14.05 -5.68
C LEU A 86 -6.37 13.78 -5.89
N GLU A 87 -6.68 12.83 -6.75
CA GLU A 87 -8.05 12.45 -7.10
C GLU A 87 -8.47 11.13 -6.45
N ILE A 88 -7.49 10.33 -6.00
CA ILE A 88 -7.69 9.08 -5.29
C ILE A 88 -6.48 8.77 -4.41
N LEU A 89 -6.71 8.13 -3.27
CA LEU A 89 -5.68 7.61 -2.40
C LEU A 89 -5.78 6.09 -2.36
N HIS A 90 -4.73 5.41 -2.80
CA HIS A 90 -4.62 3.96 -2.73
C HIS A 90 -3.67 3.57 -1.61
N VAL A 91 -4.18 2.92 -0.59
CA VAL A 91 -3.41 2.48 0.55
C VAL A 91 -3.26 0.97 0.56
N HIS A 92 -2.07 0.51 0.89
CA HIS A 92 -1.74 -0.91 1.02
C HIS A 92 -1.63 -1.24 2.51
N TYR A 93 -2.40 -2.21 2.97
CA TYR A 93 -2.69 -2.62 4.34
C TYR A 93 -3.86 -1.88 5.01
N ALA A 94 -4.72 -2.67 5.63
CA ALA A 94 -5.80 -2.16 6.47
C ALA A 94 -5.27 -1.38 7.68
N ILE A 95 -4.18 -1.86 8.27
CA ILE A 95 -3.51 -1.21 9.41
C ILE A 95 -2.01 -0.98 9.11
N PRO A 96 -1.47 0.21 9.41
CA PRO A 96 -2.15 1.41 9.91
C PRO A 96 -2.77 2.27 8.80
N HIS A 97 -2.51 1.94 7.51
CA HIS A 97 -2.65 2.88 6.40
C HIS A 97 -4.11 3.27 6.11
N ALA A 98 -5.07 2.32 6.17
CA ALA A 98 -6.47 2.66 5.89
C ALA A 98 -7.05 3.65 6.94
N THR A 99 -6.73 3.45 8.21
CA THR A 99 -7.17 4.33 9.30
C THR A 99 -6.54 5.72 9.19
N ILE A 100 -5.25 5.77 8.84
CA ILE A 100 -4.53 7.03 8.60
C ILE A 100 -5.13 7.76 7.40
N ALA A 101 -5.45 7.04 6.32
CA ALA A 101 -6.09 7.60 5.14
C ALA A 101 -7.47 8.19 5.47
N PHE A 102 -8.26 7.46 6.29
CA PHE A 102 -9.54 7.97 6.78
C PHE A 102 -9.36 9.30 7.52
N LEU A 103 -8.42 9.39 8.46
CA LEU A 103 -8.17 10.62 9.20
C LEU A 103 -7.72 11.77 8.27
N ALA A 104 -6.86 11.48 7.29
CA ALA A 104 -6.45 12.47 6.28
C ALA A 104 -7.65 12.96 5.46
N ARG A 105 -8.55 12.06 5.05
CA ARG A 105 -9.79 12.41 4.34
C ARG A 105 -10.71 13.31 5.20
N GLU A 106 -10.85 13.02 6.48
CA GLU A 106 -11.67 13.86 7.38
C GLU A 106 -11.09 15.27 7.52
N ILE A 107 -9.76 15.40 7.59
CA ILE A 107 -9.12 16.73 7.56
C ILE A 107 -9.36 17.43 6.22
N LEU A 108 -9.27 16.73 5.09
CA LEU A 108 -9.54 17.31 3.77
C LEU A 108 -11.01 17.73 3.61
N LYS A 109 -11.95 16.99 4.18
CA LYS A 109 -13.37 17.36 4.19
C LYS A 109 -13.61 18.70 4.88
N THR A 110 -12.87 19.07 5.92
CA THR A 110 -12.97 20.40 6.55
C THR A 110 -12.57 21.54 5.60
N LYS A 111 -11.91 21.20 4.51
CA LYS A 111 -11.48 22.12 3.43
C LYS A 111 -12.35 21.99 2.17
N GLY A 112 -13.46 21.25 2.26
CA GLY A 112 -14.39 21.01 1.14
C GLY A 112 -13.89 20.01 0.10
N ILE A 113 -12.88 19.18 0.44
CA ILE A 113 -12.29 18.21 -0.48
C ILE A 113 -12.63 16.79 0.00
N TYR A 114 -13.23 16.00 -0.89
CA TYR A 114 -13.41 14.56 -0.68
C TYR A 114 -12.36 13.79 -1.49
N LEU A 115 -11.54 13.01 -0.79
CA LEU A 115 -10.51 12.16 -1.39
C LEU A 115 -10.94 10.69 -1.24
N PRO A 116 -11.35 10.01 -2.32
CA PRO A 116 -11.69 8.59 -2.28
C PRO A 116 -10.49 7.73 -1.86
N ILE A 117 -10.78 6.69 -1.07
CA ILE A 117 -9.77 5.76 -0.54
C ILE A 117 -10.02 4.36 -1.10
N VAL A 118 -9.00 3.77 -1.70
CA VAL A 118 -8.95 2.34 -2.03
C VAL A 118 -7.96 1.67 -1.08
N THR A 119 -8.37 0.57 -0.46
CA THR A 119 -7.51 -0.24 0.42
C THR A 119 -7.27 -1.61 -0.18
N THR A 120 -5.99 -2.00 -0.34
CA THR A 120 -5.60 -3.35 -0.74
C THR A 120 -5.10 -4.13 0.47
N LEU A 121 -5.75 -5.27 0.73
CA LEU A 121 -5.41 -6.22 1.78
C LEU A 121 -4.33 -7.19 1.27
N HIS A 122 -3.33 -7.49 2.11
CA HIS A 122 -2.16 -8.27 1.72
C HIS A 122 -1.96 -9.59 2.49
N GLY A 123 -2.71 -9.82 3.55
CA GLY A 123 -2.70 -11.02 4.36
C GLY A 123 -2.25 -10.77 5.79
N THR A 124 -1.02 -10.33 6.04
CA THR A 124 -0.50 -10.10 7.40
C THR A 124 -1.37 -9.13 8.21
N ASP A 125 -1.92 -8.12 7.56
CA ASP A 125 -2.85 -7.15 8.14
C ASP A 125 -4.19 -7.76 8.58
N ILE A 126 -4.54 -8.90 8.04
CA ILE A 126 -5.79 -9.61 8.32
C ILE A 126 -5.54 -10.81 9.24
N THR A 127 -4.69 -11.75 8.80
CA THR A 127 -4.55 -13.08 9.42
C THR A 127 -3.59 -13.12 10.60
N LEU A 128 -2.75 -12.11 10.77
CA LEU A 128 -1.77 -12.04 11.87
C LEU A 128 -2.03 -10.83 12.77
N VAL A 129 -1.81 -9.63 12.25
CA VAL A 129 -1.94 -8.41 13.05
C VAL A 129 -3.41 -8.08 13.33
N GLY A 130 -4.27 -8.27 12.34
CA GLY A 130 -5.69 -7.94 12.43
C GLY A 130 -6.47 -8.78 13.43
N THR A 131 -6.00 -9.99 13.74
CA THR A 131 -6.63 -10.87 14.74
C THR A 131 -6.31 -10.50 16.19
N GLU A 132 -5.27 -9.69 16.43
CA GLU A 132 -4.96 -9.19 17.74
C GLU A 132 -6.05 -8.24 18.26
N SER A 133 -6.54 -8.47 19.48
CA SER A 133 -7.66 -7.73 20.06
C SER A 133 -7.43 -6.22 20.13
N SER A 134 -6.17 -5.79 20.25
CA SER A 134 -5.77 -4.37 20.28
C SER A 134 -5.91 -3.67 18.93
N PHE A 135 -5.91 -4.41 17.83
CA PHE A 135 -5.96 -3.86 16.46
C PHE A 135 -7.28 -4.17 15.74
N HIS A 136 -7.98 -5.21 16.15
CA HIS A 136 -9.19 -5.71 15.49
C HIS A 136 -10.23 -4.60 15.19
N PRO A 137 -10.66 -3.76 16.16
CA PRO A 137 -11.64 -2.69 15.89
C PRO A 137 -11.14 -1.67 14.86
N THR A 138 -9.82 -1.39 14.87
CA THR A 138 -9.20 -0.41 13.98
C THR A 138 -9.10 -0.96 12.55
N VAL A 139 -8.80 -2.23 12.40
CA VAL A 139 -8.76 -2.93 11.09
C VAL A 139 -10.14 -2.95 10.46
N GLU A 140 -11.15 -3.43 11.21
CA GLU A 140 -12.55 -3.48 10.75
C GLU A 140 -13.04 -2.09 10.34
N PHE A 141 -12.81 -1.10 11.18
CA PHE A 141 -13.17 0.28 10.89
C PHE A 141 -12.48 0.80 9.61
N GLY A 142 -11.15 0.61 9.49
CA GLY A 142 -10.38 1.10 8.34
C GLY A 142 -10.86 0.50 7.01
N ILE A 143 -11.17 -0.81 6.99
CA ILE A 143 -11.73 -1.49 5.83
C ILE A 143 -13.11 -0.91 5.48
N ASN A 144 -13.99 -0.75 6.47
CA ASN A 144 -15.35 -0.28 6.27
C ASN A 144 -15.43 1.22 5.91
N GLN A 145 -14.40 2.01 6.18
CA GLN A 145 -14.32 3.41 5.79
C GLN A 145 -13.70 3.63 4.39
N SER A 146 -13.22 2.58 3.75
CA SER A 146 -12.68 2.67 2.39
C SER A 146 -13.80 2.71 1.35
N ASP A 147 -13.62 3.51 0.28
CA ASP A 147 -14.57 3.59 -0.84
C ASP A 147 -14.46 2.38 -1.77
N GLY A 148 -13.31 1.74 -1.79
CA GLY A 148 -13.06 0.48 -2.47
C GLY A 148 -12.12 -0.40 -1.67
N VAL A 149 -12.39 -1.71 -1.66
CA VAL A 149 -11.54 -2.69 -0.97
C VAL A 149 -11.14 -3.79 -1.92
N THR A 150 -9.85 -4.11 -1.96
CA THR A 150 -9.34 -5.23 -2.76
C THR A 150 -8.56 -6.21 -1.90
N ALA A 151 -8.59 -7.48 -2.27
CA ALA A 151 -7.77 -8.53 -1.68
C ALA A 151 -6.95 -9.23 -2.77
N VAL A 152 -5.74 -9.66 -2.41
CA VAL A 152 -4.81 -10.28 -3.38
C VAL A 152 -5.16 -11.73 -3.73
N SER A 153 -6.12 -12.34 -3.03
CA SER A 153 -6.60 -13.70 -3.32
C SER A 153 -8.01 -13.93 -2.80
N GLN A 154 -8.67 -14.96 -3.35
CA GLN A 154 -9.98 -15.39 -2.86
C GLN A 154 -9.92 -15.90 -1.41
N SER A 155 -8.84 -16.59 -1.04
CA SER A 155 -8.62 -17.04 0.34
C SER A 155 -8.59 -15.85 1.30
N LEU A 156 -7.79 -14.83 0.99
CA LEU A 156 -7.69 -13.64 1.84
C LEU A 156 -9.04 -12.90 1.97
N LYS A 157 -9.82 -12.83 0.88
CA LYS A 157 -11.19 -12.29 0.96
C LYS A 157 -12.05 -13.10 1.93
N SER A 158 -12.02 -14.43 1.84
CA SER A 158 -12.79 -15.30 2.74
C SER A 158 -12.35 -15.12 4.19
N ASP A 159 -11.05 -15.16 4.47
CA ASP A 159 -10.47 -14.96 5.80
C ASP A 159 -10.88 -13.60 6.39
N THR A 160 -10.94 -12.55 5.55
CA THR A 160 -11.36 -11.22 5.99
C THR A 160 -12.84 -11.19 6.39
N LEU A 161 -13.72 -11.81 5.59
CA LEU A 161 -15.16 -11.85 5.87
C LEU A 161 -15.50 -12.76 7.06
N GLU A 162 -14.67 -13.75 7.35
CA GLU A 162 -14.82 -14.61 8.52
C GLU A 162 -14.34 -13.94 9.81
N SER A 163 -13.29 -13.12 9.72
CA SER A 163 -12.67 -12.49 10.88
C SER A 163 -13.29 -11.15 11.29
N PHE A 164 -13.90 -10.43 10.36
CA PHE A 164 -14.40 -9.06 10.57
C PHE A 164 -15.82 -8.87 10.03
N HIS A 165 -16.57 -7.98 10.69
CA HIS A 165 -17.87 -7.56 10.17
C HIS A 165 -17.68 -6.50 9.07
N ILE A 166 -17.51 -6.96 7.83
CA ILE A 166 -17.26 -6.10 6.67
C ILE A 166 -18.57 -5.85 5.91
N ILE A 167 -18.89 -4.58 5.69
CA ILE A 167 -20.06 -4.11 4.95
C ILE A 167 -19.77 -3.78 3.49
N ASN A 168 -18.52 -3.47 3.17
CA ASN A 168 -18.11 -3.12 1.81
C ASN A 168 -17.81 -4.37 0.98
N PRO A 169 -18.12 -4.38 -0.32
CA PRO A 169 -17.69 -5.46 -1.19
C PRO A 169 -16.16 -5.49 -1.29
N ILE A 170 -15.60 -6.69 -1.28
CA ILE A 170 -14.16 -6.91 -1.50
C ILE A 170 -13.96 -7.49 -2.89
N GLU A 171 -13.23 -6.77 -3.74
CA GLU A 171 -12.83 -7.24 -5.07
C GLU A 171 -11.53 -8.04 -4.97
N VAL A 172 -11.45 -9.17 -5.69
CA VAL A 172 -10.22 -9.97 -5.73
C VAL A 172 -9.40 -9.59 -6.95
N ILE A 173 -8.25 -8.98 -6.69
CA ILE A 173 -7.28 -8.59 -7.72
C ILE A 173 -5.94 -9.27 -7.41
N PRO A 174 -5.62 -10.38 -8.08
CA PRO A 174 -4.36 -11.09 -7.86
C PRO A 174 -3.15 -10.21 -8.17
N ASN A 175 -2.06 -10.44 -7.43
CA ASN A 175 -0.79 -9.81 -7.72
C ASN A 175 -0.30 -10.20 -9.11
N PHE A 176 0.34 -9.27 -9.78
CA PHE A 176 0.93 -9.47 -11.11
C PHE A 176 2.46 -9.47 -11.05
N ILE A 177 3.06 -9.94 -12.11
CA ILE A 177 4.50 -9.84 -12.36
C ILE A 177 4.74 -9.20 -13.73
N ASP A 178 5.83 -8.47 -13.87
CA ASP A 178 6.29 -7.95 -15.15
C ASP A 178 7.01 -9.06 -15.94
N PHE A 179 6.38 -9.55 -16.99
CA PHE A 179 6.95 -10.61 -17.84
C PHE A 179 8.18 -10.16 -18.64
N ASN A 180 8.40 -8.86 -18.84
CA ASN A 180 9.64 -8.36 -19.44
C ASN A 180 10.83 -8.51 -18.49
N ARG A 181 10.57 -8.47 -17.19
CA ARG A 181 11.57 -8.62 -16.14
C ARG A 181 11.72 -10.07 -15.67
N PHE A 182 10.59 -10.78 -15.55
CA PHE A 182 10.53 -12.15 -15.05
C PHE A 182 10.11 -13.08 -16.18
N TYR A 183 11.10 -13.65 -16.87
CA TYR A 183 10.90 -14.59 -17.95
C TYR A 183 11.81 -15.81 -17.77
N MET A 184 11.41 -16.92 -18.37
CA MET A 184 12.22 -18.15 -18.32
C MET A 184 13.53 -17.95 -19.07
N LYS A 185 14.63 -18.21 -18.37
CA LYS A 185 15.98 -18.24 -18.95
C LYS A 185 16.53 -19.64 -18.85
N ASP A 186 17.40 -20.04 -19.80
CA ASP A 186 18.21 -21.24 -19.63
C ASP A 186 19.28 -20.99 -18.56
N CYS A 187 19.02 -21.51 -17.38
CA CYS A 187 19.91 -21.38 -16.21
C CYS A 187 20.69 -22.64 -15.89
N LYS A 188 20.81 -23.58 -16.84
CA LYS A 188 21.48 -24.88 -16.60
C LYS A 188 22.90 -24.71 -16.02
N ASN A 189 23.71 -23.82 -16.58
CA ASN A 189 25.05 -23.56 -16.10
C ASN A 189 25.10 -22.95 -14.69
N LEU A 190 24.17 -22.08 -14.39
CA LEU A 190 24.03 -21.50 -13.04
C LEU A 190 23.52 -22.55 -12.06
N ARG A 191 22.52 -23.33 -12.46
CA ARG A 191 21.98 -24.42 -11.64
C ARG A 191 23.05 -25.44 -11.23
N ARG A 192 23.93 -25.86 -12.14
CA ARG A 192 25.02 -26.80 -11.86
C ARG A 192 26.01 -26.33 -10.80
N GLN A 193 26.04 -25.03 -10.48
CA GLN A 193 26.88 -24.51 -9.40
C GLN A 193 26.30 -24.78 -8.01
N PHE A 194 25.01 -25.10 -7.93
CA PHE A 194 24.29 -25.26 -6.66
C PHE A 194 23.67 -26.64 -6.46
N VAL A 195 23.42 -27.37 -7.55
CA VAL A 195 22.69 -28.64 -7.53
C VAL A 195 23.29 -29.58 -8.53
N SER A 196 23.41 -30.87 -8.22
CA SER A 196 23.79 -31.90 -9.15
C SER A 196 22.66 -32.18 -10.17
N ASP A 197 23.04 -32.69 -11.38
CA ASP A 197 22.09 -32.84 -12.50
C ASP A 197 20.94 -33.83 -12.23
N ASP A 198 21.07 -34.69 -11.22
CA ASP A 198 20.09 -35.69 -10.75
C ASP A 198 19.08 -35.14 -9.70
N GLN A 199 19.27 -33.93 -9.21
CA GLN A 199 18.36 -33.25 -8.25
C GLN A 199 17.36 -32.35 -8.98
N LYS A 200 16.08 -32.53 -8.66
CA LYS A 200 14.97 -31.69 -9.19
C LYS A 200 14.74 -30.42 -8.37
#